data_9bbb61fac6a436dbeb893b007ab71675
#
_entry.id   9bbb61fac6a436dbeb893b007ab71675
#
_cell.length_a   1.000
_cell.length_b   1.000
_cell.length_c   1.000
_cell.angle_alpha   90.00
_cell.angle_beta   90.00
_cell.angle_gamma   90.00
#
_symmetry.space_group_name_H-M   'P 1'
#
loop_
_entity.id
_entity.type
_entity.pdbx_description
1 polymer ?
#
loop_
_entity_poly.entity_id
_entity_poly.type
_entity_poly.pdbx_seq_one_letter_code
_entity_poly.pdbx_strand_id
1 'polypeptide(L)'
;MLNTLNDVLNNVDNFIWGMPLIILILFTGILLTVRLRGLQIRHLGKALHYVFHNEDDGEGEVTSFGALCTALSATIGTGNIVGCATAIVAGGPGALFWMWLAAFFGMATKYAEGMLAVKYRVIAEDGHTLGGPFYYIEKGMGKNFKWLAKLFCVFGTMVGLFGIGTFTQVNGITSAVNNFFDPSNVHTISLFGMNYSISVVVAGIIVTICAGLVIIGGIKRISKVSEVIVPFMAVTYIGVCLIIVFTHLPQVPAAFAEIVQSAFGLKAVAGGAIGAMTVAMQKGIARGIFSKIGRAHVRTPV
;
A
#
# COMPACT_ATOMS: atom_id res chain seq x y z
N MET A 1 2.28 -33.05 6.91
CA MET A 1 1.77 -32.04 7.86
C MET A 1 2.04 -30.60 7.41
N LEU A 2 3.29 -30.20 7.11
CA LEU A 2 3.60 -28.86 6.59
C LEU A 2 2.93 -28.56 5.25
N ASN A 3 2.91 -29.51 4.31
CA ASN A 3 2.26 -29.33 3.01
C ASN A 3 0.74 -29.15 3.16
N THR A 4 0.11 -29.97 4.01
CA THR A 4 -1.34 -29.85 4.28
C THR A 4 -1.70 -28.50 4.92
N LEU A 5 -0.86 -28.01 5.85
CA LEU A 5 -1.03 -26.70 6.44
C LEU A 5 -0.88 -25.58 5.39
N ASN A 6 0.12 -25.69 4.51
CA ASN A 6 0.34 -24.73 3.45
C ASN A 6 -0.83 -24.71 2.44
N ASP A 7 -1.38 -25.86 2.09
CA ASP A 7 -2.55 -25.98 1.22
C ASP A 7 -3.79 -25.35 1.84
N VAL A 8 -4.01 -25.55 3.14
CA VAL A 8 -5.12 -24.91 3.87
C VAL A 8 -4.94 -23.39 3.88
N LEU A 9 -3.73 -22.90 4.20
CA LEU A 9 -3.44 -21.46 4.21
C LEU A 9 -3.62 -20.83 2.82
N ASN A 10 -3.16 -21.49 1.77
CA ASN A 10 -3.34 -21.03 0.40
C ASN A 10 -4.84 -21.00 -0.01
N ASN A 11 -5.61 -21.99 0.38
CA ASN A 11 -7.05 -22.01 0.12
C ASN A 11 -7.79 -20.88 0.85
N VAL A 12 -7.43 -20.63 2.10
CA VAL A 12 -7.98 -19.51 2.88
C VAL A 12 -7.59 -18.18 2.27
N ASP A 13 -6.33 -18.00 1.87
CA ASP A 13 -5.84 -16.78 1.22
C ASP A 13 -6.58 -16.53 -0.10
N ASN A 14 -6.69 -17.54 -0.96
CA ASN A 14 -7.41 -17.45 -2.23
C ASN A 14 -8.92 -17.16 -2.04
N PHE A 15 -9.54 -17.68 -0.98
CA PHE A 15 -10.93 -17.38 -0.66
C PHE A 15 -11.10 -15.93 -0.18
N ILE A 16 -10.22 -15.46 0.73
CA ILE A 16 -10.29 -14.10 1.28
C ILE A 16 -10.00 -13.07 0.19
N TRP A 17 -8.95 -13.29 -0.64
CA TRP A 17 -8.62 -12.41 -1.78
C TRP A 17 -9.43 -12.73 -3.04
N GLY A 18 -10.48 -13.51 -2.89
CA GLY A 18 -11.36 -13.91 -3.98
C GLY A 18 -12.33 -12.82 -4.42
N MET A 19 -13.19 -13.18 -5.38
CA MET A 19 -14.21 -12.29 -5.97
C MET A 19 -15.10 -11.60 -4.93
N PRO A 20 -15.53 -12.23 -3.81
CA PRO A 20 -16.41 -11.56 -2.85
C PRO A 20 -15.80 -10.30 -2.24
N LEU A 21 -14.53 -10.35 -1.82
CA LEU A 21 -13.84 -9.18 -1.26
C LEU A 21 -13.63 -8.09 -2.32
N ILE A 22 -13.24 -8.49 -3.53
CA ILE A 22 -13.03 -7.57 -4.65
C ILE A 22 -14.31 -6.80 -4.96
N ILE A 23 -15.43 -7.51 -5.07
CA ILE A 23 -16.75 -6.90 -5.33
C ILE A 23 -17.12 -5.95 -4.18
N LEU A 24 -16.95 -6.36 -2.93
CA LEU A 24 -17.26 -5.54 -1.77
C LEU A 24 -16.46 -4.23 -1.76
N ILE A 25 -15.16 -4.29 -2.06
CA ILE A 25 -14.28 -3.11 -2.05
C ILE A 25 -14.62 -2.17 -3.21
N LEU A 26 -14.81 -2.71 -4.42
CA LEU A 26 -15.20 -1.89 -5.57
C LEU A 26 -16.59 -1.26 -5.35
N PHE A 27 -17.54 -2.05 -4.86
CA PHE A 27 -18.89 -1.56 -4.55
C PHE A 27 -18.85 -0.43 -3.52
N THR A 28 -18.09 -0.60 -2.43
CA THR A 28 -17.92 0.43 -1.41
C THR A 28 -17.27 1.68 -1.98
N GLY A 29 -16.22 1.53 -2.80
CA GLY A 29 -15.55 2.64 -3.46
C GLY A 29 -16.46 3.40 -4.44
N ILE A 30 -17.24 2.69 -5.23
CA ILE A 30 -18.23 3.27 -6.15
C ILE A 30 -19.33 3.98 -5.37
N LEU A 31 -19.91 3.32 -4.36
CA LEU A 31 -20.95 3.90 -3.50
C LEU A 31 -20.50 5.20 -2.85
N LEU A 32 -19.29 5.22 -2.28
CA LEU A 32 -18.72 6.41 -1.68
C LEU A 32 -18.43 7.51 -2.72
N THR A 33 -17.92 7.14 -3.90
CA THR A 33 -17.69 8.09 -4.99
C THR A 33 -19.00 8.77 -5.41
N VAL A 34 -20.08 8.01 -5.56
CA VAL A 34 -21.40 8.55 -5.91
C VAL A 34 -21.96 9.41 -4.76
N ARG A 35 -21.94 8.92 -3.51
CA ARG A 35 -22.41 9.67 -2.34
C ARG A 35 -21.65 10.97 -2.09
N LEU A 36 -20.36 10.97 -2.30
CA LEU A 36 -19.48 12.14 -2.19
C LEU A 36 -19.48 12.99 -3.48
N ARG A 37 -20.35 12.68 -4.45
CA ARG A 37 -20.52 13.40 -5.72
C ARG A 37 -19.19 13.60 -6.48
N GLY A 38 -18.36 12.57 -6.55
CA GLY A 38 -17.07 12.62 -7.25
C GLY A 38 -16.06 13.59 -6.62
N LEU A 39 -16.01 13.65 -5.30
CA LEU A 39 -15.16 14.55 -4.52
C LEU A 39 -13.69 14.52 -4.97
N GLN A 40 -13.17 13.35 -5.31
CA GLN A 40 -11.80 13.14 -5.77
C GLN A 40 -11.46 13.92 -7.06
N ILE A 41 -12.45 14.26 -7.88
CA ILE A 41 -12.25 15.10 -9.09
C ILE A 41 -12.55 16.56 -8.77
N ARG A 42 -13.68 16.82 -8.11
CA ARG A 42 -14.18 18.19 -7.90
C ARG A 42 -13.34 19.02 -6.93
N HIS A 43 -12.70 18.38 -5.96
CA HIS A 43 -11.92 19.04 -4.92
C HIS A 43 -10.43 18.76 -4.98
N LEU A 44 -9.93 18.21 -6.10
CA LEU A 44 -8.50 17.92 -6.27
C LEU A 44 -7.63 19.16 -6.09
N GLY A 45 -8.04 20.31 -6.63
CA GLY A 45 -7.31 21.57 -6.47
C GLY A 45 -7.26 22.04 -5.02
N LYS A 46 -8.36 21.92 -4.26
CA LYS A 46 -8.38 22.24 -2.83
C LYS A 46 -7.50 21.28 -2.04
N ALA A 47 -7.55 19.98 -2.35
CA ALA A 47 -6.71 18.99 -1.69
C ALA A 47 -5.22 19.29 -1.89
N LEU A 48 -4.81 19.66 -3.10
CA LEU A 48 -3.43 20.08 -3.39
C LEU A 48 -3.05 21.35 -2.63
N HIS A 49 -3.97 22.32 -2.54
CA HIS A 49 -3.72 23.54 -1.77
C HIS A 49 -3.44 23.22 -0.29
N TYR A 50 -4.26 22.39 0.37
CA TYR A 50 -4.07 22.01 1.77
C TYR A 50 -2.84 21.14 2.04
N VAL A 51 -2.30 20.47 1.02
CA VAL A 51 -1.02 19.74 1.15
C VAL A 51 0.15 20.69 1.35
N PHE A 52 0.14 21.84 0.66
CA PHE A 52 1.25 22.79 0.68
C PHE A 52 1.04 23.99 1.62
N HIS A 53 -0.21 24.27 2.01
CA HIS A 53 -0.56 25.34 2.94
C HIS A 53 -1.11 24.68 4.20
N ASN A 54 -0.35 24.81 5.28
CA ASN A 54 -0.76 24.32 6.59
C ASN A 54 -1.74 25.33 7.18
N GLU A 55 -2.95 24.88 7.54
CA GLU A 55 -3.84 25.67 8.40
C GLU A 55 -3.49 25.29 9.83
N ASP A 56 -2.80 26.20 10.54
CA ASP A 56 -2.46 26.03 11.96
C ASP A 56 -3.71 26.28 12.82
N ASP A 57 -4.55 25.26 12.94
CA ASP A 57 -5.65 25.22 13.90
C ASP A 57 -5.22 24.70 15.30
N GLY A 58 -3.95 24.40 15.47
CA GLY A 58 -3.31 24.15 16.76
C GLY A 58 -3.58 22.77 17.40
N GLU A 59 -4.35 21.91 16.78
CA GLU A 59 -4.80 20.64 17.41
C GLU A 59 -4.09 19.37 16.90
N GLY A 60 -3.01 19.48 16.13
CA GLY A 60 -2.29 18.34 15.56
C GLY A 60 -0.87 18.20 16.09
N GLU A 61 -0.32 16.96 16.14
CA GLU A 61 1.08 16.71 16.51
C GLU A 61 2.07 16.89 15.36
N VAL A 62 1.58 16.90 14.12
CA VAL A 62 2.38 16.99 12.89
C VAL A 62 1.69 17.86 11.86
N THR A 63 2.47 18.47 10.95
CA THR A 63 1.94 19.30 9.85
C THR A 63 1.14 18.46 8.84
N SER A 64 0.24 19.10 8.07
CA SER A 64 -0.52 18.41 7.01
C SER A 64 0.39 17.74 5.99
N PHE A 65 1.50 18.38 5.61
CA PHE A 65 2.51 17.79 4.75
C PHE A 65 3.23 16.61 5.42
N GLY A 66 3.58 16.74 6.71
CA GLY A 66 4.20 15.66 7.48
C GLY A 66 3.28 14.45 7.64
N ALA A 67 1.99 14.67 7.89
CA ALA A 67 1.00 13.62 7.94
C ALA A 67 0.87 12.90 6.58
N LEU A 68 0.82 13.64 5.46
CA LEU A 68 0.81 13.07 4.12
C LEU A 68 2.08 12.25 3.86
N CYS A 69 3.28 12.78 4.11
CA CYS A 69 4.53 12.08 3.91
C CYS A 69 4.65 10.84 4.79
N THR A 70 4.16 10.90 6.02
CA THR A 70 4.11 9.74 6.92
C THR A 70 3.16 8.66 6.38
N ALA A 71 1.98 9.04 5.90
CA ALA A 71 1.04 8.11 5.27
C ALA A 71 1.63 7.50 3.98
N LEU A 72 2.28 8.30 3.16
CA LEU A 72 2.95 7.83 1.94
C LEU A 72 4.13 6.91 2.25
N SER A 73 4.93 7.18 3.28
CA SER A 73 6.02 6.29 3.70
C SER A 73 5.54 4.90 4.10
N ALA A 74 4.33 4.81 4.64
CA ALA A 74 3.70 3.55 4.98
C ALA A 74 3.09 2.82 3.76
N THR A 75 2.72 3.55 2.71
CA THR A 75 2.01 2.99 1.54
C THR A 75 2.89 2.77 0.33
N ILE A 76 3.88 3.64 0.09
CA ILE A 76 4.81 3.52 -1.03
C ILE A 76 6.02 2.68 -0.60
N GLY A 77 6.26 1.60 -1.31
CA GLY A 77 7.38 0.71 -1.02
C GLY A 77 7.66 -0.24 -2.19
N THR A 78 8.50 -1.24 -1.96
CA THR A 78 8.83 -2.29 -2.94
C THR A 78 7.60 -2.99 -3.50
N GLY A 79 6.51 -3.08 -2.72
CA GLY A 79 5.22 -3.61 -3.17
C GLY A 79 4.60 -2.84 -4.33
N ASN A 80 4.87 -1.54 -4.46
CA ASN A 80 4.35 -0.73 -5.57
C ASN A 80 5.19 -0.89 -6.85
N ILE A 81 6.45 -1.28 -6.73
CA ILE A 81 7.37 -1.49 -7.85
C ILE A 81 7.32 -2.96 -8.27
N VAL A 82 7.82 -3.84 -7.41
CA VAL A 82 7.86 -5.28 -7.64
C VAL A 82 6.45 -5.89 -7.71
N GLY A 83 5.52 -5.40 -6.88
CA GLY A 83 4.14 -5.86 -6.87
C GLY A 83 3.38 -5.52 -8.16
N CYS A 84 3.63 -4.37 -8.79
CA CYS A 84 3.07 -4.04 -10.11
C CYS A 84 3.64 -4.97 -11.18
N ALA A 85 4.96 -5.20 -11.17
CA ALA A 85 5.60 -6.11 -12.11
C ALA A 85 5.04 -7.54 -11.97
N THR A 86 4.94 -8.05 -10.73
CA THR A 86 4.38 -9.40 -10.49
C THR A 86 2.90 -9.50 -10.85
N ALA A 87 2.12 -8.43 -10.70
CA ALA A 87 0.73 -8.42 -11.11
C ALA A 87 0.60 -8.50 -12.64
N ILE A 88 1.48 -7.80 -13.38
CA ILE A 88 1.52 -7.86 -14.84
C ILE A 88 1.96 -9.25 -15.31
N VAL A 89 2.97 -9.84 -14.69
CA VAL A 89 3.43 -11.20 -15.04
C VAL A 89 2.35 -12.25 -14.78
N ALA A 90 1.63 -12.14 -13.67
CA ALA A 90 0.63 -13.13 -13.28
C ALA A 90 -0.77 -12.90 -13.90
N GLY A 91 -1.14 -11.64 -14.15
CA GLY A 91 -2.47 -11.25 -14.64
C GLY A 91 -2.48 -10.65 -16.04
N GLY A 92 -1.33 -10.54 -16.68
CA GLY A 92 -1.15 -9.85 -17.95
C GLY A 92 -1.20 -8.32 -17.84
N PRO A 93 -0.98 -7.59 -18.95
CA PRO A 93 -1.01 -6.12 -18.98
C PRO A 93 -2.32 -5.52 -18.46
N GLY A 94 -3.44 -6.23 -18.64
CA GLY A 94 -4.76 -5.83 -18.17
C GLY A 94 -4.88 -5.63 -16.66
N ALA A 95 -3.99 -6.23 -15.87
CA ALA A 95 -3.94 -6.00 -14.43
C ALA A 95 -3.72 -4.53 -14.07
N LEU A 96 -2.97 -3.77 -14.90
CA LEU A 96 -2.78 -2.32 -14.72
C LEU A 96 -4.10 -1.54 -14.80
N PHE A 97 -4.95 -1.86 -15.76
CA PHE A 97 -6.26 -1.22 -15.89
C PHE A 97 -7.08 -1.37 -14.61
N TRP A 98 -7.14 -2.58 -14.07
CA TRP A 98 -7.88 -2.86 -12.85
C TRP A 98 -7.23 -2.23 -11.60
N MET A 99 -5.91 -2.08 -11.60
CA MET A 99 -5.20 -1.32 -10.56
C MET A 99 -5.59 0.17 -10.60
N TRP A 100 -5.65 0.80 -11.78
CA TRP A 100 -6.09 2.19 -11.92
C TRP A 100 -7.52 2.38 -11.46
N LEU A 101 -8.40 1.46 -11.84
CA LEU A 101 -9.82 1.50 -11.44
C LEU A 101 -9.95 1.40 -9.90
N ALA A 102 -9.28 0.43 -9.30
CA ALA A 102 -9.23 0.27 -7.85
C ALA A 102 -8.62 1.50 -7.15
N ALA A 103 -7.59 2.10 -7.78
CA ALA A 103 -6.98 3.32 -7.30
C ALA A 103 -7.96 4.49 -7.28
N PHE A 104 -8.70 4.70 -8.36
CA PHE A 104 -9.66 5.78 -8.49
C PHE A 104 -10.77 5.70 -7.43
N PHE A 105 -11.43 4.55 -7.32
CA PHE A 105 -12.49 4.36 -6.33
C PHE A 105 -11.96 4.30 -4.89
N GLY A 106 -10.75 3.80 -4.73
CA GLY A 106 -10.07 3.76 -3.44
C GLY A 106 -9.75 5.14 -2.84
N MET A 107 -9.65 6.21 -3.66
CA MET A 107 -9.50 7.58 -3.14
C MET A 107 -10.70 8.01 -2.29
N ALA A 108 -11.92 7.72 -2.74
CA ALA A 108 -13.14 8.04 -1.99
C ALA A 108 -13.22 7.25 -0.67
N THR A 109 -12.80 5.99 -0.70
CA THR A 109 -12.75 5.15 0.51
C THR A 109 -11.75 5.73 1.53
N LYS A 110 -10.55 6.11 1.06
CA LYS A 110 -9.53 6.71 1.93
C LYS A 110 -9.95 8.06 2.51
N TYR A 111 -10.61 8.89 1.73
CA TYR A 111 -11.17 10.13 2.23
C TYR A 111 -12.19 9.90 3.35
N ALA A 112 -13.15 8.98 3.13
CA ALA A 112 -14.15 8.65 4.14
C ALA A 112 -13.50 8.08 5.42
N GLU A 113 -12.50 7.26 5.28
CA GLU A 113 -11.73 6.68 6.38
C GLU A 113 -11.00 7.75 7.20
N GLY A 114 -10.27 8.65 6.53
CA GLY A 114 -9.58 9.77 7.18
C GLY A 114 -10.56 10.70 7.91
N MET A 115 -11.67 11.06 7.25
CA MET A 115 -12.71 11.88 7.85
C MET A 115 -13.31 11.22 9.11
N LEU A 116 -13.57 9.93 9.09
CA LEU A 116 -14.09 9.20 10.25
C LEU A 116 -13.04 9.11 11.36
N ALA A 117 -11.77 8.93 11.03
CA ALA A 117 -10.69 8.91 12.02
C ALA A 117 -10.58 10.24 12.76
N VAL A 118 -10.66 11.36 12.06
CA VAL A 118 -10.65 12.70 12.66
C VAL A 118 -11.92 12.94 13.50
N LYS A 119 -13.10 12.62 12.95
CA LYS A 119 -14.39 12.87 13.62
C LYS A 119 -14.53 12.12 14.94
N TYR A 120 -14.00 10.90 15.04
CA TYR A 120 -14.15 10.05 16.22
C TYR A 120 -12.87 9.94 17.04
N ARG A 121 -11.87 10.81 16.80
CA ARG A 121 -10.65 10.87 17.58
C ARG A 121 -10.92 11.14 19.06
N VAL A 122 -10.00 10.72 19.90
CA VAL A 122 -10.01 10.95 21.35
C VAL A 122 -8.68 11.59 21.72
N ILE A 123 -8.73 12.60 22.54
CA ILE A 123 -7.54 13.16 23.17
C ILE A 123 -7.36 12.43 24.50
N ALA A 124 -6.23 11.76 24.67
CA ALA A 124 -5.88 11.05 25.90
C ALA A 124 -5.46 12.07 26.97
N GLU A 125 -5.41 11.64 28.22
CA GLU A 125 -5.04 12.49 29.37
C GLU A 125 -3.63 13.07 29.27
N ASP A 126 -2.75 12.39 28.53
CA ASP A 126 -1.37 12.81 28.22
C ASP A 126 -1.27 13.79 27.04
N GLY A 127 -2.41 14.20 26.45
CA GLY A 127 -2.48 15.11 25.31
C GLY A 127 -2.27 14.43 23.95
N HIS A 128 -2.02 13.11 23.89
CA HIS A 128 -1.89 12.40 22.63
C HIS A 128 -3.24 12.20 21.94
N THR A 129 -3.26 12.41 20.63
CA THR A 129 -4.44 12.18 19.81
C THR A 129 -4.54 10.71 19.39
N LEU A 130 -5.63 10.06 19.80
CA LEU A 130 -5.90 8.67 19.49
C LEU A 130 -7.05 8.56 18.50
N GLY A 131 -6.85 7.93 17.36
CA GLY A 131 -7.85 7.76 16.32
C GLY A 131 -7.69 6.42 15.59
N GLY A 132 -8.52 6.20 14.58
CA GLY A 132 -8.42 5.04 13.71
C GLY A 132 -9.66 4.15 13.70
N PRO A 133 -9.60 3.00 12.98
CA PRO A 133 -10.77 2.15 12.73
C PRO A 133 -11.45 1.65 14.00
N PHE A 134 -10.70 1.26 15.01
CA PHE A 134 -11.27 0.77 16.27
C PHE A 134 -12.09 1.86 16.99
N TYR A 135 -11.68 3.14 16.94
CA TYR A 135 -12.44 4.22 17.56
C TYR A 135 -13.72 4.55 16.79
N TYR A 136 -13.68 4.68 15.47
CA TYR A 136 -14.88 5.00 14.72
C TYR A 136 -15.84 3.82 14.58
N ILE A 137 -15.37 2.57 14.67
CA ILE A 137 -16.26 1.40 14.78
C ILE A 137 -16.98 1.42 16.13
N GLU A 138 -16.26 1.61 17.25
CA GLU A 138 -16.86 1.60 18.57
C GLU A 138 -17.80 2.78 18.81
N LYS A 139 -17.38 4.00 18.43
CA LYS A 139 -18.14 5.23 18.69
C LYS A 139 -19.15 5.55 17.59
N GLY A 140 -18.83 5.25 16.34
CA GLY A 140 -19.68 5.59 15.19
C GLY A 140 -20.78 4.58 14.92
N MET A 141 -20.51 3.27 15.11
CA MET A 141 -21.51 2.21 14.90
C MET A 141 -22.29 1.87 16.17
N GLY A 142 -21.79 2.28 17.32
CA GLY A 142 -22.46 2.08 18.62
C GLY A 142 -21.99 0.84 19.37
N LYS A 143 -22.51 0.71 20.62
CA LYS A 143 -22.04 -0.29 21.60
C LYS A 143 -22.14 -1.74 21.12
N ASN A 144 -23.12 -2.05 20.25
CA ASN A 144 -23.33 -3.40 19.74
C ASN A 144 -22.21 -3.88 18.83
N PHE A 145 -21.41 -2.97 18.24
CA PHE A 145 -20.30 -3.28 17.35
C PHE A 145 -18.93 -3.23 18.02
N LYS A 146 -18.87 -3.10 19.33
CA LYS A 146 -17.62 -3.09 20.11
C LYS A 146 -16.77 -4.36 19.89
N TRP A 147 -17.39 -5.51 19.67
CA TRP A 147 -16.70 -6.75 19.36
C TRP A 147 -15.91 -6.65 18.05
N LEU A 148 -16.47 -5.96 17.03
CA LEU A 148 -15.81 -5.76 15.74
C LEU A 148 -14.56 -4.85 15.89
N ALA A 149 -14.65 -3.81 16.71
CA ALA A 149 -13.49 -2.96 17.03
C ALA A 149 -12.38 -3.77 17.70
N LYS A 150 -12.73 -4.65 18.68
CA LYS A 150 -11.76 -5.55 19.34
C LYS A 150 -11.13 -6.53 18.35
N LEU A 151 -11.94 -7.14 17.48
CA LEU A 151 -11.45 -8.05 16.45
C LEU A 151 -10.46 -7.35 15.51
N PHE A 152 -10.77 -6.13 15.10
CA PHE A 152 -9.86 -5.30 14.29
C PHE A 152 -8.54 -5.02 15.02
N CYS A 153 -8.58 -4.71 16.33
CA CYS A 153 -7.38 -4.52 17.15
C CYS A 153 -6.51 -5.77 17.20
N VAL A 154 -7.13 -6.96 17.40
CA VAL A 154 -6.41 -8.23 17.44
C VAL A 154 -5.69 -8.48 16.12
N PHE A 155 -6.39 -8.37 14.99
CA PHE A 155 -5.77 -8.55 13.67
C PHE A 155 -4.69 -7.51 13.39
N GLY A 156 -4.92 -6.24 13.74
CA GLY A 156 -3.92 -5.18 13.61
C GLY A 156 -2.65 -5.47 14.42
N THR A 157 -2.80 -5.95 15.64
CA THR A 157 -1.67 -6.35 16.48
C THR A 157 -0.92 -7.55 15.90
N MET A 158 -1.64 -8.56 15.40
CA MET A 158 -1.01 -9.71 14.73
C MET A 158 -0.22 -9.30 13.49
N VAL A 159 -0.77 -8.41 12.65
CA VAL A 159 -0.04 -7.85 11.48
C VAL A 159 1.26 -7.16 11.91
N GLY A 160 1.23 -6.41 13.01
CA GLY A 160 2.41 -5.76 13.58
C GLY A 160 3.44 -6.77 14.10
N LEU A 161 3.02 -7.75 14.88
CA LEU A 161 3.88 -8.78 15.48
C LEU A 161 4.54 -9.68 14.44
N PHE A 162 3.80 -10.11 13.43
CA PHE A 162 4.34 -10.97 12.35
C PHE A 162 5.14 -10.19 11.30
N GLY A 163 5.27 -8.88 11.41
CA GLY A 163 6.06 -8.06 10.50
C GLY A 163 5.59 -8.12 9.05
N ILE A 164 4.29 -8.36 8.82
CA ILE A 164 3.70 -8.48 7.49
C ILE A 164 3.97 -7.20 6.70
N GLY A 165 4.66 -7.36 5.57
CA GLY A 165 5.10 -6.26 4.72
C GLY A 165 6.47 -5.69 5.08
N THR A 166 6.99 -5.83 6.28
CA THR A 166 8.37 -5.43 6.63
C THR A 166 9.38 -6.39 6.00
N PHE A 167 9.16 -7.69 6.15
CA PHE A 167 10.03 -8.71 5.56
C PHE A 167 10.15 -8.57 4.03
N THR A 168 9.04 -8.38 3.34
CA THR A 168 9.03 -8.20 1.88
C THR A 168 9.78 -6.95 1.45
N GLN A 169 9.74 -5.88 2.24
CA GLN A 169 10.46 -4.64 1.94
C GLN A 169 11.96 -4.78 2.17
N VAL A 170 12.35 -5.33 3.32
CA VAL A 170 13.77 -5.57 3.61
C VAL A 170 14.36 -6.51 2.58
N ASN A 171 13.65 -7.60 2.24
CA ASN A 171 14.08 -8.50 1.17
C ASN A 171 14.23 -7.79 -0.18
N GLY A 172 13.29 -6.91 -0.55
CA GLY A 172 13.37 -6.14 -1.79
C GLY A 172 14.58 -5.20 -1.81
N ILE A 173 14.87 -4.52 -0.69
CA ILE A 173 16.03 -3.63 -0.56
C ILE A 173 17.33 -4.43 -0.64
N THR A 174 17.45 -5.48 0.16
CA THR A 174 18.67 -6.31 0.19
C THR A 174 18.92 -7.02 -1.13
N SER A 175 17.87 -7.49 -1.81
CA SER A 175 17.99 -8.07 -3.15
C SER A 175 18.45 -7.05 -4.19
N ALA A 176 17.94 -5.80 -4.13
CA ALA A 176 18.38 -4.75 -5.05
C ALA A 176 19.86 -4.40 -4.82
N VAL A 177 20.29 -4.29 -3.56
CA VAL A 177 21.71 -4.08 -3.21
C VAL A 177 22.57 -5.24 -3.69
N ASN A 178 22.12 -6.47 -3.49
CA ASN A 178 22.83 -7.66 -3.92
C ASN A 178 23.00 -7.72 -5.44
N ASN A 179 21.94 -7.45 -6.17
CA ASN A 179 21.97 -7.45 -7.65
C ASN A 179 22.91 -6.37 -8.20
N PHE A 180 23.16 -5.29 -7.46
CA PHE A 180 24.07 -4.25 -7.88
C PHE A 180 25.53 -4.55 -7.51
N PHE A 181 25.80 -5.05 -6.29
CA PHE A 181 27.17 -5.22 -5.78
C PHE A 181 27.72 -6.63 -5.95
N ASP A 182 26.88 -7.66 -5.88
CA ASP A 182 27.31 -9.07 -6.00
C ASP A 182 26.23 -9.92 -6.68
N PRO A 183 25.95 -9.68 -7.99
CA PRO A 183 24.89 -10.38 -8.72
C PRO A 183 25.13 -11.90 -8.84
N SER A 184 26.40 -12.31 -8.76
CA SER A 184 26.80 -13.71 -8.88
C SER A 184 26.91 -14.44 -7.53
N ASN A 185 26.62 -13.76 -6.42
CA ASN A 185 26.75 -14.29 -5.04
C ASN A 185 28.12 -14.95 -4.77
N VAL A 186 29.20 -14.31 -5.24
CA VAL A 186 30.56 -14.84 -5.09
C VAL A 186 31.02 -14.75 -3.65
N HIS A 187 30.65 -13.68 -2.95
CA HIS A 187 31.04 -13.42 -1.58
C HIS A 187 29.93 -13.84 -0.61
N THR A 188 30.00 -15.06 -0.11
CA THR A 188 29.00 -15.61 0.81
C THR A 188 29.55 -15.82 2.21
N ILE A 189 28.68 -15.62 3.22
CA ILE A 189 28.93 -15.96 4.62
C ILE A 189 27.88 -16.95 5.09
N SER A 190 28.32 -17.97 5.83
CA SER A 190 27.40 -18.94 6.41
C SER A 190 26.87 -18.43 7.75
N LEU A 191 25.57 -18.21 7.83
CA LEU A 191 24.84 -17.78 9.05
C LEU A 191 23.68 -18.76 9.29
N PHE A 192 23.61 -19.32 10.50
CA PHE A 192 22.55 -20.27 10.89
C PHE A 192 22.39 -21.47 9.94
N GLY A 193 23.48 -21.94 9.33
CA GLY A 193 23.44 -23.07 8.40
C GLY A 193 22.99 -22.75 6.98
N MET A 194 22.76 -21.48 6.65
CA MET A 194 22.44 -21.01 5.30
C MET A 194 23.53 -20.04 4.82
N ASN A 195 23.79 -20.06 3.51
CA ASN A 195 24.74 -19.17 2.87
C ASN A 195 24.02 -17.90 2.39
N TYR A 196 24.46 -16.76 2.87
CA TYR A 196 23.97 -15.44 2.47
C TYR A 196 25.09 -14.66 1.80
N SER A 197 24.76 -13.85 0.78
CA SER A 197 25.73 -12.90 0.23
C SER A 197 26.07 -11.84 1.30
N ILE A 198 27.35 -11.47 1.37
CA ILE A 198 27.84 -10.43 2.30
C ILE A 198 27.08 -9.10 2.07
N SER A 199 26.78 -8.76 0.81
CA SER A 199 26.04 -7.55 0.46
C SER A 199 24.63 -7.54 1.07
N VAL A 200 23.94 -8.68 1.12
CA VAL A 200 22.62 -8.82 1.76
C VAL A 200 22.70 -8.58 3.28
N VAL A 201 23.71 -9.17 3.93
CA VAL A 201 23.90 -9.06 5.38
C VAL A 201 24.24 -7.61 5.77
N VAL A 202 25.17 -7.00 5.06
CA VAL A 202 25.57 -5.60 5.30
C VAL A 202 24.40 -4.65 5.09
N ALA A 203 23.67 -4.80 3.97
CA ALA A 203 22.48 -4.00 3.69
C ALA A 203 21.41 -4.16 4.79
N GLY A 204 21.17 -5.39 5.24
CA GLY A 204 20.22 -5.68 6.32
C GLY A 204 20.60 -5.00 7.64
N ILE A 205 21.87 -5.02 8.01
CA ILE A 205 22.39 -4.35 9.21
C ILE A 205 22.19 -2.83 9.09
N ILE A 206 22.56 -2.22 7.96
CA ILE A 206 22.43 -0.78 7.73
C ILE A 206 20.94 -0.37 7.83
N VAL A 207 20.04 -1.09 7.16
CA VAL A 207 18.60 -0.81 7.21
C VAL A 207 18.07 -0.92 8.63
N THR A 208 18.51 -1.93 9.40
CA THR A 208 18.08 -2.12 10.79
C THR A 208 18.52 -0.96 11.68
N ILE A 209 19.79 -0.53 11.56
CA ILE A 209 20.30 0.62 12.31
C ILE A 209 19.54 1.89 11.96
N CYS A 210 19.39 2.19 10.66
CA CYS A 210 18.66 3.38 10.21
C CYS A 210 17.20 3.38 10.70
N ALA A 211 16.51 2.25 10.59
CA ALA A 211 15.13 2.11 11.06
C ALA A 211 15.05 2.29 12.59
N GLY A 212 15.96 1.67 13.34
CA GLY A 212 16.03 1.80 14.80
C GLY A 212 16.21 3.24 15.24
N LEU A 213 17.13 3.98 14.63
CA LEU A 213 17.38 5.39 14.92
C LEU A 213 16.15 6.28 14.67
N VAL A 214 15.37 5.98 13.65
CA VAL A 214 14.13 6.73 13.34
C VAL A 214 13.03 6.39 14.33
N ILE A 215 12.82 5.09 14.65
CA ILE A 215 11.73 4.61 15.51
C ILE A 215 11.91 5.11 16.95
N ILE A 216 13.13 5.11 17.49
CA ILE A 216 13.42 5.59 18.84
C ILE A 216 12.99 7.06 19.05
N GLY A 217 12.99 7.87 17.99
CA GLY A 217 12.57 9.27 18.05
C GLY A 217 11.06 9.52 18.02
N GLY A 218 10.25 8.46 17.98
CA GLY A 218 8.78 8.55 17.98
C GLY A 218 8.18 9.14 16.72
N ILE A 219 6.86 9.44 16.79
CA ILE A 219 6.07 9.88 15.60
C ILE A 219 6.59 11.18 14.98
N LYS A 220 7.01 12.14 15.79
CA LYS A 220 7.55 13.42 15.30
C LYS A 220 8.81 13.23 14.47
N ARG A 221 9.70 12.31 14.88
CA ARG A 221 10.92 12.00 14.13
C ARG A 221 10.62 11.22 12.86
N ILE A 222 9.70 10.27 12.95
CA ILE A 222 9.22 9.52 11.78
C ILE A 222 8.64 10.48 10.73
N SER A 223 7.80 11.43 11.13
CA SER A 223 7.25 12.45 10.24
C SER A 223 8.34 13.28 9.56
N LYS A 224 9.26 13.83 10.37
CA LYS A 224 10.35 14.68 9.88
C LYS A 224 11.27 13.98 8.87
N VAL A 225 11.59 12.72 9.12
CA VAL A 225 12.39 11.90 8.17
C VAL A 225 11.59 11.59 6.92
N SER A 226 10.30 11.28 7.06
CA SER A 226 9.41 11.01 5.93
C SER A 226 9.19 12.23 5.04
N GLU A 227 9.13 13.44 5.60
CA GLU A 227 9.02 14.70 4.85
C GLU A 227 10.18 14.93 3.86
N VAL A 228 11.35 14.37 4.15
CA VAL A 228 12.51 14.48 3.25
C VAL A 228 12.61 13.29 2.31
N ILE A 229 12.54 12.07 2.84
CA ILE A 229 12.80 10.85 2.08
C ILE A 229 11.69 10.57 1.07
N VAL A 230 10.42 10.75 1.45
CA VAL A 230 9.30 10.36 0.59
C VAL A 230 9.18 11.23 -0.67
N PRO A 231 9.25 12.57 -0.61
CA PRO A 231 9.26 13.39 -1.81
C PRO A 231 10.47 13.10 -2.71
N PHE A 232 11.65 12.94 -2.13
CA PHE A 232 12.86 12.59 -2.89
C PHE A 232 12.69 11.27 -3.64
N MET A 233 12.23 10.23 -2.95
CA MET A 233 11.96 8.92 -3.54
C MET A 233 10.92 9.00 -4.66
N ALA A 234 9.81 9.72 -4.41
CA ALA A 234 8.73 9.86 -5.39
C ALA A 234 9.18 10.61 -6.65
N VAL A 235 9.87 11.74 -6.49
CA VAL A 235 10.38 12.55 -7.61
C VAL A 235 11.40 11.76 -8.42
N THR A 236 12.34 11.08 -7.77
CA THR A 236 13.36 10.26 -8.44
C THR A 236 12.69 9.13 -9.24
N TYR A 237 11.77 8.38 -8.62
CA TYR A 237 11.09 7.27 -9.28
C TYR A 237 10.24 7.74 -10.46
N ILE A 238 9.44 8.79 -10.27
CA ILE A 238 8.62 9.36 -11.34
C ILE A 238 9.53 9.90 -12.47
N GLY A 239 10.61 10.59 -12.14
CA GLY A 239 11.56 11.11 -13.11
C GLY A 239 12.16 10.01 -14.00
N VAL A 240 12.64 8.93 -13.40
CA VAL A 240 13.17 7.77 -14.15
C VAL A 240 12.08 7.12 -15.02
N CYS A 241 10.87 6.93 -14.48
CA CYS A 241 9.76 6.38 -15.25
C CYS A 241 9.39 7.27 -16.44
N LEU A 242 9.37 8.60 -16.26
CA LEU A 242 9.09 9.54 -17.33
C LEU A 242 10.17 9.49 -18.42
N ILE A 243 11.46 9.41 -18.06
CA ILE A 243 12.54 9.24 -19.03
C ILE A 243 12.30 7.99 -19.89
N ILE A 244 11.97 6.85 -19.25
CA ILE A 244 11.67 5.60 -19.98
C ILE A 244 10.47 5.78 -20.92
N VAL A 245 9.39 6.42 -20.46
CA VAL A 245 8.20 6.67 -21.28
C VAL A 245 8.52 7.59 -22.47
N PHE A 246 9.28 8.66 -22.24
CA PHE A 246 9.65 9.60 -23.31
C PHE A 246 10.59 8.98 -24.35
N THR A 247 11.51 8.12 -23.92
CA THR A 247 12.40 7.40 -24.88
C THR A 247 11.66 6.37 -25.73
N HIS A 248 10.50 5.88 -25.25
CA HIS A 248 9.66 4.91 -25.96
C HIS A 248 8.29 5.48 -26.39
N LEU A 249 8.19 6.79 -26.56
CA LEU A 249 6.93 7.47 -26.86
C LEU A 249 6.11 6.87 -28.03
N PRO A 250 6.73 6.42 -29.14
CA PRO A 250 5.98 5.79 -30.24
C PRO A 250 5.24 4.49 -29.84
N GLN A 251 5.73 3.82 -28.79
CA GLN A 251 5.14 2.55 -28.32
C GLN A 251 4.02 2.73 -27.29
N VAL A 252 3.91 3.94 -26.71
CA VAL A 252 2.92 4.23 -25.65
C VAL A 252 1.48 3.99 -26.09
N PRO A 253 1.02 4.43 -27.29
CA PRO A 253 -0.35 4.18 -27.72
C PRO A 253 -0.66 2.68 -27.87
N ALA A 254 0.29 1.91 -28.41
CA ALA A 254 0.15 0.46 -28.56
C ALA A 254 0.08 -0.25 -27.20
N ALA A 255 0.96 0.13 -26.26
CA ALA A 255 0.95 -0.40 -24.90
C ALA A 255 -0.36 -0.08 -24.16
N PHE A 256 -0.89 1.13 -24.32
CA PHE A 256 -2.17 1.50 -23.72
C PHE A 256 -3.34 0.70 -24.32
N ALA A 257 -3.37 0.52 -25.64
CA ALA A 257 -4.35 -0.32 -26.30
C ALA A 257 -4.26 -1.79 -25.81
N GLU A 258 -3.05 -2.30 -25.61
CA GLU A 258 -2.83 -3.65 -25.10
C GLU A 258 -3.31 -3.81 -23.65
N ILE A 259 -3.08 -2.83 -22.78
CA ILE A 259 -3.60 -2.81 -21.41
C ILE A 259 -5.12 -2.91 -21.41
N VAL A 260 -5.80 -2.09 -22.22
CA VAL A 260 -7.27 -2.09 -22.29
C VAL A 260 -7.80 -3.40 -22.89
N GLN A 261 -7.23 -3.88 -23.99
CA GLN A 261 -7.66 -5.14 -24.62
C GLN A 261 -7.48 -6.35 -23.69
N SER A 262 -6.35 -6.41 -22.99
CA SER A 262 -6.05 -7.47 -22.04
C SER A 262 -6.96 -7.40 -20.79
N ALA A 263 -7.35 -6.21 -20.35
CA ALA A 263 -8.21 -6.03 -19.19
C ALA A 263 -9.59 -6.69 -19.37
N PHE A 264 -10.10 -6.71 -20.58
CA PHE A 264 -11.41 -7.30 -20.92
C PHE A 264 -11.31 -8.67 -21.60
N GLY A 265 -10.13 -9.26 -21.63
CA GLY A 265 -9.91 -10.59 -22.21
C GLY A 265 -10.09 -10.66 -23.72
N LEU A 266 -10.08 -9.52 -24.44
CA LEU A 266 -10.38 -9.45 -25.86
C LEU A 266 -9.39 -10.20 -26.77
N LYS A 267 -8.17 -10.46 -26.25
CA LYS A 267 -7.14 -11.26 -26.94
C LYS A 267 -7.16 -12.75 -26.57
N ALA A 268 -7.99 -13.14 -25.60
CA ALA A 268 -8.05 -14.54 -25.19
C ALA A 268 -8.93 -15.34 -26.16
N VAL A 269 -8.48 -16.55 -26.49
CA VAL A 269 -9.27 -17.48 -27.32
C VAL A 269 -10.60 -17.81 -26.61
N ALA A 270 -11.66 -17.97 -27.38
CA ALA A 270 -13.00 -18.26 -26.88
C ALA A 270 -13.01 -19.40 -25.83
N GLY A 271 -13.46 -19.12 -24.64
CA GLY A 271 -13.43 -20.01 -23.46
C GLY A 271 -12.45 -19.58 -22.37
N GLY A 272 -11.34 -18.89 -22.71
CA GLY A 272 -10.37 -18.35 -21.76
C GLY A 272 -10.55 -16.87 -21.43
N ALA A 273 -11.37 -16.13 -22.19
CA ALA A 273 -11.53 -14.68 -22.06
C ALA A 273 -12.02 -14.26 -20.66
N ILE A 274 -13.07 -14.92 -20.14
CA ILE A 274 -13.61 -14.64 -18.80
C ILE A 274 -12.57 -15.01 -17.73
N GLY A 275 -11.89 -16.13 -17.89
CA GLY A 275 -10.83 -16.54 -16.97
C GLY A 275 -9.65 -15.55 -16.95
N ALA A 276 -9.18 -15.13 -18.12
CA ALA A 276 -8.11 -14.14 -18.25
C ALA A 276 -8.48 -12.79 -17.64
N MET A 277 -9.70 -12.30 -17.91
CA MET A 277 -10.24 -11.09 -17.31
C MET A 277 -10.33 -11.21 -15.79
N THR A 278 -10.82 -12.33 -15.27
CA THR A 278 -10.95 -12.57 -13.82
C THR A 278 -9.60 -12.55 -13.13
N VAL A 279 -8.59 -13.20 -13.71
CA VAL A 279 -7.22 -13.23 -13.17
C VAL A 279 -6.59 -11.83 -13.21
N ALA A 280 -6.73 -11.11 -14.34
CA ALA A 280 -6.22 -9.74 -14.45
C ALA A 280 -6.88 -8.82 -13.42
N MET A 281 -8.20 -8.90 -13.27
CA MET A 281 -8.97 -8.14 -12.29
C MET A 281 -8.54 -8.51 -10.86
N GLN A 282 -8.45 -9.77 -10.53
CA GLN A 282 -8.07 -10.25 -9.19
C GLN A 282 -6.65 -9.81 -8.82
N LYS A 283 -5.67 -10.01 -9.69
CA LYS A 283 -4.27 -9.62 -9.44
C LYS A 283 -4.10 -8.11 -9.39
N GLY A 284 -4.77 -7.38 -10.31
CA GLY A 284 -4.72 -5.92 -10.35
C GLY A 284 -5.36 -5.28 -9.13
N ILE A 285 -6.58 -5.65 -8.78
CA ILE A 285 -7.32 -5.06 -7.64
C ILE A 285 -6.65 -5.43 -6.32
N ALA A 286 -6.24 -6.69 -6.13
CA ALA A 286 -5.54 -7.10 -4.92
C ALA A 286 -4.28 -6.24 -4.67
N ARG A 287 -3.48 -5.97 -5.71
CA ARG A 287 -2.30 -5.09 -5.58
C ARG A 287 -2.67 -3.63 -5.35
N GLY A 288 -3.70 -3.12 -6.02
CA GLY A 288 -4.22 -1.77 -5.80
C GLY A 288 -4.70 -1.56 -4.36
N ILE A 289 -5.36 -2.55 -3.78
CA ILE A 289 -5.83 -2.54 -2.39
C ILE A 289 -4.66 -2.62 -1.42
N PHE A 290 -3.75 -3.57 -1.63
CA PHE A 290 -2.60 -3.77 -0.76
C PHE A 290 -1.72 -2.53 -0.65
N SER A 291 -1.58 -1.78 -1.74
CA SER A 291 -0.89 -0.49 -1.75
C SER A 291 -1.60 0.59 -0.92
N LYS A 292 -2.93 0.55 -0.79
CA LYS A 292 -3.72 1.63 -0.19
C LYS A 292 -4.20 1.35 1.23
N ILE A 293 -4.61 0.12 1.51
CA ILE A 293 -5.33 -0.23 2.74
C ILE A 293 -4.42 -0.85 3.79
N GLY A 294 -3.47 -1.66 3.39
CA GLY A 294 -2.76 -2.55 4.30
C GLY A 294 -1.87 -1.88 5.35
N ARG A 295 -1.54 -0.59 5.24
CA ARG A 295 -0.54 0.03 6.12
C ARG A 295 -0.96 1.33 6.79
N ALA A 296 -1.95 2.02 6.25
CA ALA A 296 -2.36 3.32 6.79
C ALA A 296 -3.25 3.22 8.04
N HIS A 297 -3.78 2.03 8.36
CA HIS A 297 -4.69 1.84 9.48
C HIS A 297 -4.02 1.85 10.86
N VAL A 298 -2.72 1.66 10.94
CA VAL A 298 -2.02 1.51 12.22
C VAL A 298 -1.41 2.82 12.71
N ARG A 299 -1.40 3.86 11.87
CA ARG A 299 -0.67 5.10 12.16
C ARG A 299 -1.36 6.34 11.61
N THR A 300 -2.56 6.64 12.03
CA THR A 300 -3.05 8.01 11.93
C THR A 300 -3.26 8.59 13.31
N PRO A 301 -2.24 9.21 13.89
CA PRO A 301 -2.51 10.43 14.66
C PRO A 301 -2.70 11.52 13.61
N VAL A 302 -3.87 12.01 13.46
CA VAL A 302 -4.18 13.28 12.81
C VAL A 302 -4.38 14.28 13.93
#